data_4421b48838f8d3bda86576106bf3c50b
#
_entry.id   4421b48838f8d3bda86576106bf3c50b
#
_cell.length_a   1.000
_cell.length_b   1.000
_cell.length_c   1.000
_cell.angle_alpha   90.00
_cell.angle_beta   90.00
_cell.angle_gamma   90.00
#
_symmetry.space_group_name_H-M   'P 1'
#
loop_
_entity.id
_entity.type
_entity.pdbx_description
1 polymer ?
#
loop_
_entity_poly.entity_id
_entity_poly.type
_entity_poly.pdbx_seq_one_letter_code
_entity_poly.pdbx_strand_id
1 'polypeptide(L)'
;MYRFILTRLLMLIPVLLGVSFIVYTILSFTPGDPVQMMLGDNYSEESYAAMQEELGLDDPFLVQYGRFIINAVHGDFGTSYSTGNPVAAEIAARLPNTILLSACAMLFAILIGIPLGVISATHQYSAVDNISMVGALFGVSMPNFWLGLMLIVIFAAGLGWFPSSNFETWGALVLPAVTLSANSLAMITRMTRSSMLETIRQDYIRTARAKGLKESVITIRHALRNAMIPIVTTVGLQFGFSLGGAVLVETVFSRSEERRVGKEC
;
A
#
# COMPACT_ATOMS: atom_id res chain seq x y z
N MET A 1 14.54 1.71 25.61
CA MET A 1 14.26 1.60 24.19
C MET A 1 14.36 0.17 23.68
N TYR A 2 15.44 -0.58 23.92
CA TYR A 2 15.61 -1.96 23.44
C TYR A 2 14.48 -2.90 23.86
N ARG A 3 14.11 -2.92 25.15
CA ARG A 3 12.98 -3.73 25.64
C ARG A 3 11.65 -3.41 24.96
N PHE A 4 11.38 -2.13 24.67
CA PHE A 4 10.17 -1.70 23.97
C PHE A 4 10.13 -2.26 22.54
N ILE A 5 11.24 -2.14 21.80
CA ILE A 5 11.35 -2.66 20.42
C ILE A 5 11.18 -4.18 20.43
N LEU A 6 11.89 -4.89 21.33
CA LEU A 6 11.81 -6.35 21.45
C LEU A 6 10.38 -6.83 21.76
N THR A 7 9.70 -6.17 22.71
CA THR A 7 8.31 -6.51 23.04
C THR A 7 7.40 -6.31 21.85
N ARG A 8 7.57 -5.22 21.07
CA ARG A 8 6.78 -4.97 19.85
C ARG A 8 7.04 -6.01 18.76
N LEU A 9 8.29 -6.40 18.56
CA LEU A 9 8.65 -7.47 17.63
C LEU A 9 8.07 -8.83 18.04
N LEU A 10 8.13 -9.16 19.34
CA LEU A 10 7.51 -10.39 19.84
C LEU A 10 5.98 -10.39 19.68
N MET A 11 5.33 -9.24 19.81
CA MET A 11 3.89 -9.11 19.58
C MET A 11 3.49 -9.27 18.11
N LEU A 12 4.42 -9.12 17.15
CA LEU A 12 4.14 -9.42 15.74
C LEU A 12 3.96 -10.91 15.48
N ILE A 13 4.63 -11.78 16.26
CA ILE A 13 4.56 -13.25 16.05
C ILE A 13 3.11 -13.76 16.16
N PRO A 14 2.36 -13.53 17.26
CA PRO A 14 0.98 -14.01 17.33
C PRO A 14 0.06 -13.34 16.29
N VAL A 15 0.34 -12.08 15.90
CA VAL A 15 -0.42 -11.41 14.82
C VAL A 15 -0.17 -12.08 13.49
N LEU A 16 1.10 -12.35 13.13
CA LEU A 16 1.44 -13.04 11.88
C LEU A 16 0.87 -14.46 11.84
N LEU A 17 0.94 -15.21 12.95
CA LEU A 17 0.33 -16.53 13.05
C LEU A 17 -1.19 -16.46 12.90
N GLY A 18 -1.84 -15.50 13.54
CA GLY A 18 -3.29 -15.33 13.42
C GLY A 18 -3.73 -14.96 12.00
N VAL A 19 -3.05 -14.01 11.36
CA VAL A 19 -3.33 -13.61 9.97
C VAL A 19 -3.07 -14.76 9.01
N SER A 20 -1.93 -15.45 9.12
CA SER A 20 -1.60 -16.60 8.25
C SER A 20 -2.58 -17.75 8.43
N PHE A 21 -3.03 -18.01 9.66
CA PHE A 21 -4.07 -19.02 9.94
C PHE A 21 -5.40 -18.69 9.26
N ILE A 22 -5.84 -17.43 9.37
CA ILE A 22 -7.09 -16.98 8.72
C ILE A 22 -6.98 -17.08 7.20
N VAL A 23 -5.89 -16.59 6.61
CA VAL A 23 -5.67 -16.65 5.16
C VAL A 23 -5.59 -18.10 4.69
N TYR A 24 -4.82 -18.95 5.38
CA TYR A 24 -4.69 -20.37 5.05
C TYR A 24 -6.05 -21.08 5.13
N THR A 25 -6.85 -20.77 6.16
CA THR A 25 -8.20 -21.30 6.32
C THR A 25 -9.09 -20.89 5.14
N ILE A 26 -9.12 -19.60 4.78
CA ILE A 26 -9.91 -19.12 3.64
C ILE A 26 -9.51 -19.84 2.36
N LEU A 27 -8.20 -19.98 2.08
CA LEU A 27 -7.71 -20.68 0.90
C LEU A 27 -8.09 -22.16 0.89
N SER A 28 -8.00 -22.83 2.02
CA SER A 28 -8.36 -24.27 2.14
C SER A 28 -9.86 -24.54 1.95
N PHE A 29 -10.72 -23.58 2.26
CA PHE A 29 -12.16 -23.69 2.03
C PHE A 29 -12.63 -23.07 0.70
N THR A 30 -11.71 -22.46 -0.06
CA THR A 30 -12.04 -21.92 -1.39
C THR A 30 -12.27 -23.07 -2.36
N PRO A 31 -13.41 -23.11 -3.09
CA PRO A 31 -13.66 -24.15 -4.07
C PRO A 31 -12.61 -24.11 -5.17
N GLY A 32 -12.01 -25.26 -5.45
CA GLY A 32 -10.95 -25.46 -6.44
C GLY A 32 -10.06 -26.62 -6.02
N ASP A 33 -9.59 -27.38 -6.99
CA ASP A 33 -8.68 -28.48 -6.76
C ASP A 33 -7.26 -28.06 -7.18
N PRO A 34 -6.33 -27.86 -6.22
CA PRO A 34 -4.97 -27.46 -6.54
C PRO A 34 -4.25 -28.50 -7.40
N VAL A 35 -4.55 -29.80 -7.26
CA VAL A 35 -3.96 -30.86 -8.07
C VAL A 35 -4.38 -30.73 -9.52
N GLN A 36 -5.69 -30.50 -9.77
CA GLN A 36 -6.19 -30.26 -11.12
C GLN A 36 -5.62 -28.99 -11.75
N MET A 37 -5.45 -27.94 -10.97
CA MET A 37 -4.83 -26.69 -11.44
C MET A 37 -3.37 -26.88 -11.88
N MET A 38 -2.64 -27.79 -11.23
CA MET A 38 -1.23 -28.08 -11.56
C MET A 38 -1.07 -29.08 -12.71
N LEU A 39 -1.91 -30.10 -12.76
CA LEU A 39 -1.84 -31.18 -13.78
C LEU A 39 -2.56 -30.82 -15.08
N GLY A 40 -3.47 -29.81 -15.06
CA GLY A 40 -4.32 -29.47 -16.19
C GLY A 40 -5.44 -30.48 -16.44
N ASP A 41 -6.09 -30.43 -17.61
CA ASP A 41 -7.31 -31.20 -17.89
C ASP A 41 -7.04 -32.68 -18.24
N ASN A 42 -5.81 -33.06 -18.56
CA ASN A 42 -5.44 -34.41 -19.03
C ASN A 42 -4.47 -35.10 -18.05
N TYR A 43 -4.98 -35.55 -16.92
CA TYR A 43 -4.19 -36.31 -15.94
C TYR A 43 -4.72 -37.74 -15.77
N SER A 44 -3.83 -38.66 -15.35
CA SER A 44 -4.21 -40.02 -14.95
C SER A 44 -4.58 -40.02 -13.46
N GLU A 45 -5.43 -40.97 -13.02
CA GLU A 45 -5.74 -41.14 -11.60
C GLU A 45 -4.48 -41.40 -10.77
N GLU A 46 -3.48 -42.09 -11.35
CA GLU A 46 -2.20 -42.35 -10.68
C GLU A 46 -1.38 -41.05 -10.45
N SER A 47 -1.31 -40.17 -11.47
CA SER A 47 -0.63 -38.89 -11.34
C SER A 47 -1.35 -37.92 -10.38
N TYR A 48 -2.66 -37.99 -10.33
CA TYR A 48 -3.46 -37.23 -9.38
C TYR A 48 -3.19 -37.68 -7.94
N ALA A 49 -3.26 -39.00 -7.67
CA ALA A 49 -3.01 -39.52 -6.33
C ALA A 49 -1.57 -39.25 -5.87
N ALA A 50 -0.57 -39.39 -6.74
CA ALA A 50 0.82 -39.08 -6.43
C ALA A 50 1.03 -37.60 -6.09
N MET A 51 0.42 -36.68 -6.83
CA MET A 51 0.50 -35.24 -6.55
C MET A 51 -0.24 -34.86 -5.27
N GLN A 52 -1.39 -35.48 -4.98
CA GLN A 52 -2.16 -35.28 -3.75
C GLN A 52 -1.34 -35.69 -2.52
N GLU A 53 -0.65 -36.84 -2.59
CA GLU A 53 0.27 -37.29 -1.55
C GLU A 53 1.48 -36.38 -1.40
N GLU A 54 2.10 -35.96 -2.51
CA GLU A 54 3.25 -35.03 -2.52
C GLU A 54 2.91 -33.68 -1.87
N LEU A 55 1.74 -33.12 -2.16
CA LEU A 55 1.26 -31.89 -1.56
C LEU A 55 0.75 -32.09 -0.13
N GLY A 56 0.55 -33.33 0.31
CA GLY A 56 0.04 -33.68 1.64
C GLY A 56 -1.36 -33.17 1.90
N LEU A 57 -2.22 -33.20 0.87
CA LEU A 57 -3.60 -32.71 0.96
C LEU A 57 -4.51 -33.66 1.75
N ASP A 58 -4.10 -34.92 1.93
CA ASP A 58 -4.80 -35.92 2.73
C ASP A 58 -4.59 -35.76 4.24
N ASP A 59 -3.61 -34.97 4.63
CA ASP A 59 -3.31 -34.73 6.04
C ASP A 59 -4.41 -33.88 6.72
N PRO A 60 -4.62 -34.04 8.03
CA PRO A 60 -5.52 -33.16 8.77
C PRO A 60 -5.12 -31.68 8.61
N PHE A 61 -6.10 -30.77 8.50
CA PHE A 61 -5.91 -29.33 8.28
C PHE A 61 -4.82 -28.69 9.17
N LEU A 62 -4.81 -29.02 10.47
CA LEU A 62 -3.78 -28.46 11.40
C LEU A 62 -2.36 -28.95 11.10
N VAL A 63 -2.22 -30.16 10.55
CA VAL A 63 -0.92 -30.72 10.14
C VAL A 63 -0.43 -30.00 8.90
N GLN A 64 -1.31 -29.79 7.93
CA GLN A 64 -1.01 -29.01 6.70
C GLN A 64 -0.59 -27.58 7.06
N TYR A 65 -1.35 -26.90 7.92
CA TYR A 65 -1.00 -25.55 8.40
C TYR A 65 0.33 -25.53 9.15
N GLY A 66 0.57 -26.50 10.03
CA GLY A 66 1.84 -26.62 10.76
C GLY A 66 3.04 -26.78 9.81
N ARG A 67 2.91 -27.63 8.78
CA ARG A 67 3.92 -27.81 7.72
C ARG A 67 4.16 -26.50 6.97
N PHE A 68 3.10 -25.80 6.57
CA PHE A 68 3.19 -24.50 5.91
C PHE A 68 3.99 -23.49 6.76
N ILE A 69 3.70 -23.37 8.06
CA ILE A 69 4.43 -22.43 8.94
C ILE A 69 5.91 -22.82 9.09
N ILE A 70 6.22 -24.11 9.24
CA ILE A 70 7.60 -24.58 9.36
C ILE A 70 8.37 -24.25 8.07
N ASN A 71 7.81 -24.54 6.91
CA ASN A 71 8.43 -24.25 5.63
C ASN A 71 8.59 -22.73 5.40
N ALA A 72 7.57 -21.93 5.73
CA ALA A 72 7.61 -20.49 5.63
C ALA A 72 8.72 -19.85 6.48
N VAL A 73 8.98 -20.37 7.69
CA VAL A 73 10.09 -19.91 8.53
C VAL A 73 11.45 -20.20 7.90
N HIS A 74 11.57 -21.24 7.08
CA HIS A 74 12.78 -21.56 6.32
C HIS A 74 12.85 -20.83 4.96
N GLY A 75 11.85 -20.00 4.65
CA GLY A 75 11.78 -19.23 3.39
C GLY A 75 11.17 -19.99 2.22
N ASP A 76 10.63 -21.17 2.48
CA ASP A 76 9.89 -21.97 1.49
C ASP A 76 8.39 -21.72 1.63
N PHE A 77 7.82 -20.99 0.65
CA PHE A 77 6.39 -20.70 0.55
C PHE A 77 5.66 -21.65 -0.41
N GLY A 78 6.32 -22.73 -0.84
CA GLY A 78 5.80 -23.66 -1.81
C GLY A 78 5.85 -23.14 -3.24
N THR A 79 5.10 -23.80 -4.11
CA THR A 79 5.00 -23.49 -5.54
C THR A 79 3.64 -22.89 -5.86
N SER A 80 3.62 -21.99 -6.83
CA SER A 80 2.39 -21.36 -7.34
C SER A 80 1.61 -22.39 -8.16
N TYR A 81 0.36 -22.65 -7.80
CA TYR A 81 -0.51 -23.59 -8.53
C TYR A 81 -0.81 -23.14 -9.96
N SER A 82 -0.71 -21.83 -10.23
CA SER A 82 -0.98 -21.25 -11.56
C SER A 82 0.23 -21.26 -12.49
N THR A 83 1.44 -21.00 -11.95
CA THR A 83 2.65 -20.83 -12.77
C THR A 83 3.65 -21.97 -12.62
N GLY A 84 3.52 -22.82 -11.59
CA GLY A 84 4.48 -23.86 -11.24
C GLY A 84 5.81 -23.35 -10.66
N ASN A 85 5.98 -22.04 -10.55
CA ASN A 85 7.21 -21.44 -10.04
C ASN A 85 7.24 -21.39 -8.50
N PRO A 86 8.44 -21.39 -7.86
CA PRO A 86 8.55 -21.15 -6.43
C PRO A 86 7.99 -19.77 -6.05
N VAL A 87 7.07 -19.73 -5.09
CA VAL A 87 6.40 -18.49 -4.64
C VAL A 87 7.41 -17.46 -4.12
N ALA A 88 8.47 -17.93 -3.42
CA ALA A 88 9.54 -17.05 -2.94
C ALA A 88 10.23 -16.28 -4.08
N ALA A 89 10.48 -16.95 -5.22
CA ALA A 89 11.09 -16.33 -6.40
C ALA A 89 10.16 -15.30 -7.05
N GLU A 90 8.86 -15.60 -7.16
CA GLU A 90 7.88 -14.65 -7.70
C GLU A 90 7.73 -13.39 -6.81
N ILE A 91 7.71 -13.59 -5.49
CA ILE A 91 7.68 -12.46 -4.55
C ILE A 91 8.95 -11.62 -4.69
N ALA A 92 10.14 -12.26 -4.70
CA ALA A 92 11.41 -11.56 -4.83
C ALA A 92 11.53 -10.75 -6.14
N ALA A 93 10.93 -11.23 -7.21
CA ALA A 93 10.92 -10.54 -8.51
C ALA A 93 10.01 -9.31 -8.53
N ARG A 94 8.85 -9.36 -7.85
CA ARG A 94 7.82 -8.31 -7.90
C ARG A 94 7.93 -7.30 -6.76
N LEU A 95 8.31 -7.74 -5.57
CA LEU A 95 8.35 -6.93 -4.34
C LEU A 95 9.19 -5.64 -4.46
N PRO A 96 10.37 -5.62 -5.12
CA PRO A 96 11.16 -4.38 -5.27
C PRO A 96 10.39 -3.28 -6.01
N ASN A 97 9.66 -3.63 -7.08
CA ASN A 97 8.87 -2.66 -7.85
C ASN A 97 7.70 -2.13 -7.03
N THR A 98 7.01 -2.99 -6.30
CA THR A 98 5.92 -2.62 -5.39
C THR A 98 6.40 -1.68 -4.27
N ILE A 99 7.57 -1.97 -3.67
CA ILE A 99 8.18 -1.10 -2.66
C ILE A 99 8.57 0.25 -3.27
N LEU A 100 9.18 0.27 -4.44
CA LEU A 100 9.57 1.50 -5.13
C LEU A 100 8.35 2.37 -5.45
N LEU A 101 7.30 1.77 -6.02
CA LEU A 101 6.05 2.47 -6.33
C LEU A 101 5.40 3.04 -5.06
N SER A 102 5.31 2.23 -4.00
CA SER A 102 4.73 2.66 -2.72
C SER A 102 5.55 3.76 -2.05
N ALA A 103 6.89 3.69 -2.14
CA ALA A 103 7.77 4.74 -1.62
C ALA A 103 7.62 6.05 -2.40
N CYS A 104 7.55 6.01 -3.73
CA CYS A 104 7.29 7.18 -4.57
C CYS A 104 5.93 7.79 -4.27
N ALA A 105 4.88 6.98 -4.16
CA ALA A 105 3.53 7.42 -3.82
C ALA A 105 3.49 8.08 -2.43
N MET A 106 4.16 7.49 -1.44
CA MET A 106 4.22 8.02 -0.09
C MET A 106 5.01 9.33 -0.04
N LEU A 107 6.14 9.41 -0.74
CA LEU A 107 6.91 10.64 -0.85
C LEU A 107 6.07 11.79 -1.44
N PHE A 108 5.32 11.51 -2.49
CA PHE A 108 4.40 12.46 -3.10
C PHE A 108 3.31 12.89 -2.12
N ALA A 109 2.71 11.95 -1.40
CA ALA A 109 1.68 12.23 -0.39
C ALA A 109 2.21 13.09 0.77
N ILE A 110 3.44 12.85 1.23
CA ILE A 110 4.10 13.62 2.29
C ILE A 110 4.43 15.04 1.82
N LEU A 111 5.07 15.17 0.64
CA LEU A 111 5.52 16.45 0.11
C LEU A 111 4.37 17.42 -0.18
N ILE A 112 3.20 16.91 -0.50
CA ILE A 112 2.01 17.73 -0.76
C ILE A 112 1.09 17.75 0.45
N GLY A 113 0.82 16.62 1.08
CA GLY A 113 -0.17 16.49 2.14
C GLY A 113 0.20 17.24 3.42
N ILE A 114 1.46 17.20 3.84
CA ILE A 114 1.88 17.94 5.05
C ILE A 114 1.78 19.46 4.83
N PRO A 115 2.36 20.06 3.76
CA PRO A 115 2.20 21.50 3.52
C PRO A 115 0.75 21.94 3.38
N LEU A 116 -0.08 21.19 2.65
CA LEU A 116 -1.50 21.48 2.52
C LEU A 116 -2.22 21.45 3.87
N GLY A 117 -1.94 20.45 4.70
CA GLY A 117 -2.51 20.34 6.05
C GLY A 117 -2.08 21.48 6.97
N VAL A 118 -0.81 21.92 6.89
CA VAL A 118 -0.31 23.08 7.65
C VAL A 118 -0.99 24.38 7.18
N ILE A 119 -1.06 24.61 5.87
CA ILE A 119 -1.72 25.81 5.30
C ILE A 119 -3.19 25.82 5.68
N SER A 120 -3.88 24.70 5.56
CA SER A 120 -5.28 24.53 5.94
C SER A 120 -5.52 24.82 7.44
N ALA A 121 -4.63 24.37 8.32
CA ALA A 121 -4.74 24.62 9.76
C ALA A 121 -4.45 26.08 10.14
N THR A 122 -3.49 26.73 9.48
CA THR A 122 -3.14 28.13 9.76
C THR A 122 -4.15 29.13 9.20
N HIS A 123 -4.93 28.71 8.19
CA HIS A 123 -5.98 29.52 7.57
C HIS A 123 -7.35 28.86 7.73
N GLN A 124 -7.68 28.47 8.95
CA GLN A 124 -8.93 27.78 9.28
C GLN A 124 -10.17 28.55 8.76
N TYR A 125 -11.12 27.81 8.18
CA TYR A 125 -12.36 28.34 7.56
C TYR A 125 -12.16 29.24 6.34
N SER A 126 -10.96 29.35 5.81
CA SER A 126 -10.70 30.06 4.55
C SER A 126 -11.10 29.22 3.34
N ALA A 127 -11.13 29.83 2.14
CA ALA A 127 -11.35 29.11 0.89
C ALA A 127 -10.29 28.00 0.66
N VAL A 128 -9.03 28.26 1.06
CA VAL A 128 -7.94 27.27 0.93
C VAL A 128 -8.19 26.07 1.83
N ASP A 129 -8.63 26.28 3.07
CA ASP A 129 -8.99 25.21 3.98
C ASP A 129 -10.13 24.36 3.42
N ASN A 130 -11.22 25.01 2.97
CA ASN A 130 -12.37 24.32 2.42
C ASN A 130 -12.04 23.54 1.15
N ILE A 131 -11.29 24.12 0.21
CA ILE A 131 -10.86 23.43 -1.02
C ILE A 131 -9.96 22.25 -0.70
N SER A 132 -9.00 22.41 0.23
CA SER A 132 -8.12 21.33 0.65
C SER A 132 -8.90 20.16 1.28
N MET A 133 -9.90 20.47 2.12
CA MET A 133 -10.72 19.43 2.77
C MET A 133 -11.68 18.74 1.80
N VAL A 134 -12.28 19.49 0.88
CA VAL A 134 -13.10 18.92 -0.19
C VAL A 134 -12.24 18.06 -1.11
N GLY A 135 -11.08 18.55 -1.54
CA GLY A 135 -10.13 17.76 -2.33
C GLY A 135 -9.66 16.48 -1.62
N ALA A 136 -9.40 16.56 -0.31
CA ALA A 136 -9.08 15.38 0.49
C ALA A 136 -10.27 14.39 0.55
N LEU A 137 -11.50 14.88 0.66
CA LEU A 137 -12.68 14.02 0.65
C LEU A 137 -12.83 13.28 -0.69
N PHE A 138 -12.64 13.98 -1.81
CA PHE A 138 -12.61 13.35 -3.13
C PHE A 138 -11.51 12.28 -3.23
N GLY A 139 -10.29 12.57 -2.77
CA GLY A 139 -9.18 11.63 -2.80
C GLY A 139 -9.44 10.33 -2.02
N VAL A 140 -10.18 10.40 -0.91
CA VAL A 140 -10.58 9.19 -0.14
C VAL A 140 -11.75 8.45 -0.79
N SER A 141 -12.67 9.19 -1.43
CA SER A 141 -13.91 8.61 -1.96
C SER A 141 -13.74 7.94 -3.32
N MET A 142 -12.71 8.32 -4.08
CA MET A 142 -12.47 7.75 -5.41
C MET A 142 -11.76 6.40 -5.30
N PRO A 143 -12.28 5.33 -5.95
CA PRO A 143 -11.55 4.07 -6.06
C PRO A 143 -10.25 4.27 -6.86
N ASN A 144 -9.12 3.72 -6.36
CA ASN A 144 -7.82 3.86 -6.98
C ASN A 144 -7.80 3.40 -8.46
N PHE A 145 -8.48 2.28 -8.76
CA PHE A 145 -8.54 1.77 -10.14
C PHE A 145 -9.22 2.76 -11.09
N TRP A 146 -10.30 3.42 -10.63
CA TRP A 146 -11.02 4.42 -11.45
C TRP A 146 -10.16 5.66 -11.68
N LEU A 147 -9.51 6.16 -10.62
CA LEU A 147 -8.59 7.29 -10.72
C LEU A 147 -7.45 6.97 -11.69
N GLY A 148 -6.85 5.77 -11.57
CA GLY A 148 -5.79 5.32 -12.48
C GLY A 148 -6.22 5.30 -13.94
N LEU A 149 -7.41 4.74 -14.24
CA LEU A 149 -7.96 4.75 -15.59
C LEU A 149 -8.20 6.17 -16.14
N MET A 150 -8.73 7.08 -15.30
CA MET A 150 -8.94 8.48 -15.70
C MET A 150 -7.60 9.18 -15.99
N LEU A 151 -6.59 8.97 -15.17
CA LEU A 151 -5.25 9.54 -15.41
C LEU A 151 -4.62 8.99 -16.70
N ILE A 152 -4.77 7.69 -16.99
CA ILE A 152 -4.31 7.09 -18.24
C ILE A 152 -5.03 7.74 -19.44
N VAL A 153 -6.36 7.85 -19.38
CA VAL A 153 -7.16 8.43 -20.50
C VAL A 153 -6.77 9.88 -20.75
N ILE A 154 -6.64 10.68 -19.70
CA ILE A 154 -6.36 12.11 -19.83
C ILE A 154 -4.90 12.37 -20.17
N PHE A 155 -3.96 11.86 -19.38
CA PHE A 155 -2.56 12.25 -19.44
C PHE A 155 -1.70 11.37 -20.34
N ALA A 156 -2.03 10.08 -20.49
CA ALA A 156 -1.29 9.20 -21.36
C ALA A 156 -1.90 9.15 -22.79
N ALA A 157 -3.20 8.87 -22.91
CA ALA A 157 -3.84 8.72 -24.20
C ALA A 157 -4.24 10.08 -24.84
N GLY A 158 -4.76 11.02 -24.05
CA GLY A 158 -5.23 12.31 -24.53
C GLY A 158 -4.11 13.32 -24.77
N LEU A 159 -3.30 13.57 -23.75
CA LEU A 159 -2.24 14.58 -23.79
C LEU A 159 -0.87 14.04 -24.21
N GLY A 160 -0.63 12.73 -24.09
CA GLY A 160 0.65 12.12 -24.42
C GLY A 160 1.81 12.55 -23.51
N TRP A 161 1.52 13.08 -22.32
CA TRP A 161 2.55 13.60 -21.41
C TRP A 161 3.34 12.51 -20.69
N PHE A 162 2.66 11.39 -20.40
CA PHE A 162 3.25 10.26 -19.68
C PHE A 162 2.96 8.95 -20.41
N PRO A 163 3.87 7.97 -20.36
CA PRO A 163 3.60 6.64 -20.88
C PRO A 163 2.49 5.97 -20.06
N SER A 164 1.63 5.21 -20.74
CA SER A 164 0.52 4.49 -20.10
C SER A 164 0.93 3.21 -19.40
N SER A 165 2.13 2.70 -19.70
CA SER A 165 2.68 1.41 -19.25
C SER A 165 4.19 1.42 -19.41
N ASN A 166 4.85 0.36 -18.90
CA ASN A 166 6.29 0.14 -18.89
C ASN A 166 7.03 0.90 -17.76
N PHE A 167 7.24 0.19 -16.64
CA PHE A 167 7.92 0.70 -15.45
C PHE A 167 9.43 0.93 -15.62
N GLU A 168 10.00 0.79 -16.82
CA GLU A 168 11.42 0.97 -17.10
C GLU A 168 11.86 2.43 -17.10
N THR A 169 10.93 3.35 -17.31
CA THR A 169 11.23 4.79 -17.31
C THR A 169 10.63 5.50 -16.09
N TRP A 170 11.34 6.47 -15.56
CA TRP A 170 10.85 7.29 -14.43
C TRP A 170 9.49 7.96 -14.74
N GLY A 171 9.25 8.33 -15.99
CA GLY A 171 7.97 8.90 -16.41
C GLY A 171 6.79 7.95 -16.25
N ALA A 172 7.02 6.65 -16.37
CA ALA A 172 5.99 5.63 -16.23
C ALA A 172 5.56 5.41 -14.77
N LEU A 173 6.40 5.76 -13.79
CA LEU A 173 6.05 5.68 -12.37
C LEU A 173 5.15 6.83 -11.90
N VAL A 174 5.06 7.95 -12.66
CA VAL A 174 4.34 9.15 -12.21
C VAL A 174 2.85 8.89 -12.04
N LEU A 175 2.18 8.39 -13.06
CA LEU A 175 0.74 8.16 -13.01
C LEU A 175 0.35 7.09 -11.97
N PRO A 176 1.02 5.92 -11.90
CA PRO A 176 0.78 4.94 -10.84
C PRO A 176 1.04 5.51 -9.43
N ALA A 177 2.12 6.28 -9.24
CA ALA A 177 2.44 6.87 -7.95
C ALA A 177 1.41 7.92 -7.52
N VAL A 178 0.95 8.78 -8.43
CA VAL A 178 -0.13 9.74 -8.17
C VAL A 178 -1.43 9.01 -7.82
N THR A 179 -1.77 7.96 -8.58
CA THR A 179 -2.96 7.14 -8.32
C THR A 179 -2.92 6.53 -6.91
N LEU A 180 -1.81 5.87 -6.58
CA LEU A 180 -1.65 5.20 -5.29
C LEU A 180 -1.58 6.20 -4.12
N SER A 181 -1.03 7.40 -4.36
CA SER A 181 -0.87 8.43 -3.35
C SER A 181 -2.16 9.13 -2.95
N ALA A 182 -3.20 9.13 -3.78
CA ALA A 182 -4.39 9.97 -3.59
C ALA A 182 -5.07 9.79 -2.23
N ASN A 183 -5.29 8.55 -1.81
CA ASN A 183 -5.87 8.24 -0.50
C ASN A 183 -4.91 8.64 0.64
N SER A 184 -3.63 8.28 0.53
CA SER A 184 -2.62 8.59 1.54
C SER A 184 -2.42 10.09 1.70
N LEU A 185 -2.39 10.84 0.59
CA LEU A 185 -2.32 12.31 0.58
C LEU A 185 -3.50 12.93 1.34
N ALA A 186 -4.70 12.47 1.05
CA ALA A 186 -5.91 12.94 1.69
C ALA A 186 -5.89 12.67 3.22
N MET A 187 -5.49 11.47 3.63
CA MET A 187 -5.39 11.10 5.04
C MET A 187 -4.31 11.88 5.78
N ILE A 188 -3.13 12.05 5.16
CA ILE A 188 -2.01 12.83 5.72
C ILE A 188 -2.41 14.31 5.84
N THR A 189 -3.06 14.88 4.82
CA THR A 189 -3.54 16.28 4.85
C THR A 189 -4.51 16.50 6.01
N ARG A 190 -5.50 15.64 6.15
CA ARG A 190 -6.51 15.73 7.23
C ARG A 190 -5.89 15.54 8.61
N MET A 191 -5.01 14.54 8.77
CA MET A 191 -4.31 14.31 10.04
C MET A 191 -3.42 15.50 10.39
N THR A 192 -2.66 16.02 9.42
CA THR A 192 -1.80 17.20 9.63
C THR A 192 -2.62 18.40 10.06
N ARG A 193 -3.74 18.69 9.37
CA ARG A 193 -4.65 19.78 9.74
C ARG A 193 -5.17 19.61 11.17
N SER A 194 -5.68 18.46 11.53
CA SER A 194 -6.24 18.20 12.85
C SER A 194 -5.19 18.37 13.96
N SER A 195 -4.02 17.73 13.78
CA SER A 195 -2.93 17.79 14.75
C SER A 195 -2.35 19.20 14.91
N MET A 196 -2.25 19.94 13.80
CA MET A 196 -1.83 21.33 13.82
C MET A 196 -2.82 22.23 14.57
N LEU A 197 -4.13 22.08 14.33
CA LEU A 197 -5.16 22.87 15.03
C LEU A 197 -5.16 22.61 16.53
N GLU A 198 -4.96 21.37 16.96
CA GLU A 198 -4.80 21.02 18.36
C GLU A 198 -3.55 21.68 18.97
N THR A 199 -2.42 21.58 18.25
CA THR A 199 -1.13 22.10 18.71
C THR A 199 -1.09 23.62 18.78
N ILE A 200 -1.65 24.34 17.79
CA ILE A 200 -1.65 25.81 17.72
C ILE A 200 -2.43 26.42 18.88
N ARG A 201 -3.37 25.71 19.47
CA ARG A 201 -4.19 26.17 20.61
C ARG A 201 -3.54 26.03 22.00
N GLN A 202 -2.36 25.36 22.06
CA GLN A 202 -1.66 25.10 23.32
C GLN A 202 -1.01 26.34 23.90
N ASP A 203 -0.92 26.43 25.25
CA ASP A 203 -0.41 27.60 25.97
C ASP A 203 1.04 27.95 25.65
N TYR A 204 1.89 26.95 25.35
CA TYR A 204 3.28 27.22 24.95
C TYR A 204 3.37 27.97 23.62
N ILE A 205 2.41 27.80 22.72
CA ILE A 205 2.33 28.55 21.46
C ILE A 205 1.92 30.01 21.76
N ARG A 206 1.00 30.23 22.69
CA ARG A 206 0.64 31.58 23.15
C ARG A 206 1.84 32.29 23.80
N THR A 207 2.62 31.55 24.58
CA THR A 207 3.85 32.08 25.18
C THR A 207 4.90 32.43 24.11
N ALA A 208 5.05 31.61 23.05
CA ALA A 208 5.95 31.89 21.95
C ALA A 208 5.56 33.20 21.20
N ARG A 209 4.25 33.43 21.00
CA ARG A 209 3.73 34.69 20.42
C ARG A 209 3.99 35.87 21.32
N ALA A 210 3.76 35.73 22.63
CA ALA A 210 4.03 36.79 23.59
C ALA A 210 5.50 37.20 23.65
N LYS A 211 6.42 36.28 23.33
CA LYS A 211 7.86 36.54 23.19
C LYS A 211 8.25 37.24 21.88
N GLY A 212 7.29 37.53 21.00
CA GLY A 212 7.55 38.22 19.72
C GLY A 212 8.16 37.36 18.61
N LEU A 213 8.04 36.04 18.69
CA LEU A 213 8.53 35.15 17.61
C LEU A 213 7.68 35.32 16.36
N LYS A 214 8.32 35.22 15.20
CA LYS A 214 7.63 35.25 13.88
C LYS A 214 6.67 34.08 13.74
N GLU A 215 5.49 34.29 13.18
CA GLU A 215 4.48 33.22 12.97
C GLU A 215 5.00 32.04 12.19
N SER A 216 5.88 32.23 11.20
CA SER A 216 6.50 31.12 10.46
C SER A 216 7.37 30.21 11.36
N VAL A 217 8.09 30.82 12.32
CA VAL A 217 8.90 30.07 13.30
C VAL A 217 8.00 29.33 14.28
N ILE A 218 6.93 29.96 14.72
CA ILE A 218 5.93 29.35 15.61
C ILE A 218 5.28 28.16 14.91
N THR A 219 4.85 28.33 13.68
CA THR A 219 4.18 27.27 12.88
C THR A 219 5.11 26.09 12.61
N ILE A 220 6.31 26.33 12.07
CA ILE A 220 7.19 25.24 11.61
C ILE A 220 7.96 24.61 12.78
N ARG A 221 8.58 25.44 13.63
CA ARG A 221 9.51 24.94 14.66
C ARG A 221 8.81 24.52 15.96
N HIS A 222 7.69 25.18 16.32
CA HIS A 222 6.99 24.91 17.56
C HIS A 222 5.73 24.08 17.36
N ALA A 223 4.85 24.44 16.43
CA ALA A 223 3.59 23.73 16.22
C ALA A 223 3.79 22.42 15.42
N LEU A 224 4.35 22.49 14.21
CA LEU A 224 4.50 21.32 13.33
C LEU A 224 5.36 20.24 13.99
N ARG A 225 6.45 20.62 14.68
CA ARG A 225 7.31 19.63 15.34
C ARG A 225 6.57 18.77 16.36
N ASN A 226 5.63 19.36 17.11
CA ASN A 226 4.83 18.62 18.08
C ASN A 226 3.66 17.88 17.43
N ALA A 227 3.10 18.43 16.36
CA ALA A 227 2.08 17.78 15.55
C ALA A 227 2.61 16.58 14.76
N MET A 228 3.93 16.43 14.58
CA MET A 228 4.53 15.33 13.79
C MET A 228 4.28 13.95 14.38
N ILE A 229 4.04 13.79 15.67
CA ILE A 229 3.87 12.47 16.31
C ILE A 229 2.71 11.68 15.66
N PRO A 230 1.45 12.17 15.64
CA PRO A 230 0.36 11.50 14.96
C PRO A 230 0.52 11.49 13.43
N ILE A 231 1.16 12.50 12.84
CA ILE A 231 1.41 12.54 11.38
C ILE A 231 2.32 11.40 10.95
N VAL A 232 3.47 11.19 11.62
CA VAL A 232 4.41 10.10 11.32
C VAL A 232 3.75 8.75 11.52
N THR A 233 2.93 8.58 12.54
CA THR A 233 2.16 7.36 12.76
C THR A 233 1.22 7.08 11.58
N THR A 234 0.50 8.11 11.12
CA THR A 234 -0.38 8.01 9.94
C THR A 234 0.41 7.67 8.68
N VAL A 235 1.55 8.31 8.46
CA VAL A 235 2.43 8.00 7.32
C VAL A 235 2.85 6.52 7.34
N GLY A 236 3.27 6.00 8.50
CA GLY A 236 3.64 4.58 8.63
C GLY A 236 2.49 3.62 8.32
N LEU A 237 1.30 3.91 8.83
CA LEU A 237 0.09 3.12 8.54
C LEU A 237 -0.27 3.17 7.05
N GLN A 238 -0.26 4.38 6.46
CA GLN A 238 -0.59 4.56 5.04
C GLN A 238 0.44 3.90 4.12
N PHE A 239 1.70 3.84 4.50
CA PHE A 239 2.71 3.08 3.77
C PHE A 239 2.39 1.59 3.75
N GLY A 240 2.01 1.01 4.90
CA GLY A 240 1.57 -0.39 4.96
C GLY A 240 0.34 -0.66 4.07
N PHE A 241 -0.66 0.23 4.10
CA PHE A 241 -1.83 0.12 3.22
C PHE A 241 -1.48 0.27 1.74
N SER A 242 -0.50 1.13 1.39
CA SER A 242 -0.09 1.32 0.00
C SER A 242 0.58 0.08 -0.60
N LEU A 243 1.31 -0.70 0.20
CA LEU A 243 1.90 -1.97 -0.24
C LEU A 243 0.82 -2.98 -0.70
N GLY A 244 -0.28 -3.09 0.07
CA GLY A 244 -1.41 -3.94 -0.32
C GLY A 244 -2.21 -3.38 -1.51
N GLY A 245 -2.36 -2.05 -1.57
CA GLY A 245 -3.09 -1.36 -2.64
C GLY A 245 -2.34 -1.27 -3.96
N ALA A 246 -1.02 -1.40 -3.95
CA ALA A 246 -0.16 -1.31 -5.13
C ALA A 246 -0.51 -2.36 -6.18
N VAL A 247 -0.87 -3.57 -5.78
CA VAL A 247 -1.22 -4.68 -6.69
C VAL A 247 -2.34 -4.29 -7.66
N LEU A 248 -3.40 -3.64 -7.16
CA LEU A 248 -4.51 -3.18 -8.02
C LEU A 248 -4.05 -2.10 -9.01
N VAL A 249 -3.21 -1.17 -8.55
CA VAL A 249 -2.67 -0.09 -9.40
C VAL A 249 -1.73 -0.67 -10.45
N GLU A 250 -0.81 -1.55 -10.06
CA GLU A 250 0.08 -2.25 -10.99
C GLU A 250 -0.70 -3.01 -12.06
N THR A 251 -1.78 -3.71 -11.68
CA THR A 251 -2.64 -4.43 -12.64
C THR A 251 -3.32 -3.47 -13.62
N VAL A 252 -3.80 -2.31 -13.16
CA VAL A 252 -4.44 -1.31 -14.05
C VAL A 252 -3.46 -0.75 -15.07
N PHE A 253 -2.23 -0.45 -14.63
CA PHE A 253 -1.20 0.12 -15.50
C PHE A 253 -0.49 -0.91 -16.37
N SER A 254 -0.38 -2.20 -15.97
CA SER A 254 0.15 -3.28 -16.81
C SER A 254 -0.84 -3.76 -17.87
N ARG A 255 -2.15 -3.81 -17.57
CA ARG A 255 -3.20 -4.16 -18.54
C ARG A 255 -3.30 -3.21 -19.74
N SER A 256 -2.81 -1.99 -19.63
CA SER A 256 -2.78 -1.05 -20.77
C SER A 256 -1.77 -1.47 -21.85
N GLU A 257 -0.81 -2.35 -21.54
CA GLU A 257 0.12 -2.91 -22.54
C GLU A 257 -0.55 -3.92 -23.47
N GLU A 258 -1.34 -4.85 -22.96
CA GLU A 258 -2.05 -5.84 -23.80
C GLU A 258 -2.94 -5.20 -24.88
N ARG A 259 -3.51 -4.03 -24.60
CA ARG A 259 -4.30 -3.28 -25.60
C ARG A 259 -3.47 -2.62 -26.69
N ARG A 260 -2.19 -2.30 -26.45
CA ARG A 260 -1.31 -1.75 -27.49
C ARG A 260 -0.79 -2.83 -28.42
N VAL A 261 -0.33 -3.96 -27.87
CA VAL A 261 0.14 -5.10 -28.67
C VAL A 261 -0.97 -5.66 -29.55
N GLY A 262 -2.21 -5.70 -29.09
CA GLY A 262 -3.37 -6.14 -29.87
C GLY A 262 -3.84 -5.19 -30.98
N LYS A 263 -3.28 -3.95 -31.09
CA LYS A 263 -3.59 -3.00 -32.19
C LYS A 263 -2.52 -2.92 -33.26
N GLU A 264 -1.38 -3.57 -33.06
CA GLU A 264 -0.28 -3.66 -34.03
C GLU A 264 -0.26 -4.99 -34.81
N CYS A 265 -1.30 -5.86 -34.61
CA CYS A 265 -1.53 -7.05 -35.40
C CYS A 265 -2.74 -6.84 -36.35
#